data_be9602524093158a391c65b51cd92cf1
#
_entry.id   be9602524093158a391c65b51cd92cf1
#
_cell.length_a   1.000
_cell.length_b   1.000
_cell.length_c   1.000
_cell.angle_alpha   90.00
_cell.angle_beta   90.00
_cell.angle_gamma   90.00
#
_symmetry.space_group_name_H-M   'P 1'
#
loop_
_entity.id
_entity.type
_entity.pdbx_description
1 polymer ?
#
loop_
_entity_poly.entity_id
_entity_poly.type
_entity_poly.pdbx_seq_one_letter_code
_entity_poly.pdbx_strand_id
1 'polypeptide(L)'
;MHLEIITPEKKIFEGEVTVATFPGADGSFQVLNNHAPLVGLLKDGVVEYKSKELSEQVHITGGVVEVLKNKVILLADGVQD
;
A
#
# COMPACT_ATOMS: atom_id res chain seq x y z
N MET A 1 -11.74 -0.41 -2.85
CA MET A 1 -10.65 0.07 -3.70
C MET A 1 -9.75 -1.08 -4.09
N HIS A 2 -9.15 -0.98 -5.25
CA HIS A 2 -8.24 -2.00 -5.75
C HIS A 2 -6.82 -1.69 -5.29
N LEU A 3 -6.19 -2.64 -4.61
CA LEU A 3 -4.82 -2.47 -4.12
C LEU A 3 -3.89 -3.45 -4.82
N GLU A 4 -2.76 -2.92 -5.28
CA GLU A 4 -1.72 -3.74 -5.89
C GLU A 4 -0.38 -3.39 -5.24
N ILE A 5 0.34 -4.42 -4.77
CA ILE A 5 1.65 -4.26 -4.15
C ILE A 5 2.67 -5.00 -4.99
N ILE A 6 3.63 -4.27 -5.53
CA ILE A 6 4.60 -4.80 -6.48
C ILE A 6 6.02 -4.49 -6.00
N THR A 7 6.92 -5.46 -6.12
CA THR A 7 8.36 -5.25 -5.95
C THR A 7 9.02 -5.48 -7.29
N PRO A 8 10.31 -5.11 -7.45
CA PRO A 8 11.02 -5.39 -8.70
C PRO A 8 11.05 -6.88 -9.06
N GLU A 9 10.88 -7.76 -8.07
CA GLU A 9 11.00 -9.20 -8.27
C GLU A 9 9.68 -9.90 -8.52
N LYS A 10 8.59 -9.39 -7.91
CA LYS A 10 7.30 -10.06 -8.02
C LYS A 10 6.17 -9.20 -7.52
N LYS A 11 4.96 -9.61 -7.85
CA LYS A 11 3.74 -9.03 -7.27
C LYS A 11 3.50 -9.71 -5.92
N ILE A 12 3.35 -8.90 -4.88
CA ILE A 12 3.11 -9.38 -3.51
C ILE A 12 1.62 -9.59 -3.26
N PHE A 13 0.79 -8.67 -3.75
CA PHE A 13 -0.65 -8.73 -3.51
C PHE A 13 -1.40 -7.97 -4.60
N GLU A 14 -2.58 -8.43 -4.91
CA GLU A 14 -3.53 -7.70 -5.74
C GLU A 14 -4.93 -8.13 -5.34
N GLY A 15 -5.80 -7.18 -5.03
CA GLY A 15 -7.17 -7.49 -4.65
C GLY A 15 -7.92 -6.27 -4.15
N GLU A 16 -9.18 -6.51 -3.77
CA GLU A 16 -10.04 -5.46 -3.23
C GLU A 16 -9.84 -5.35 -1.73
N VAL A 17 -9.67 -4.11 -1.28
CA VAL A 17 -9.56 -3.82 0.15
C VAL A 17 -10.44 -2.63 0.48
N THR A 18 -10.75 -2.45 1.76
CA THR A 18 -11.54 -1.30 2.21
C THR A 18 -10.69 -0.24 2.85
N VAL A 19 -9.51 -0.61 3.34
CA VAL A 19 -8.59 0.32 3.98
C VAL A 19 -7.16 -0.18 3.82
N ALA A 20 -6.23 0.74 3.63
CA ALA A 20 -4.80 0.44 3.60
C ALA A 20 -4.06 1.53 4.36
N THR A 21 -3.07 1.14 5.17
CA THR A 21 -2.27 2.06 5.97
C THR A 21 -0.82 1.93 5.55
N PHE A 22 -0.18 3.06 5.28
CA PHE A 22 1.17 3.10 4.71
C PHE A 22 2.14 3.85 5.62
N PRO A 23 3.41 3.41 5.68
CA PRO A 23 4.45 4.11 6.43
C PRO A 23 5.01 5.26 5.58
N GLY A 24 4.31 6.38 5.55
CA GLY A 24 4.75 7.55 4.79
C GLY A 24 6.05 8.12 5.34
N ALA A 25 6.87 8.71 4.44
CA ALA A 25 8.13 9.32 4.83
C ALA A 25 7.94 10.42 5.89
N ASP A 26 6.81 11.13 5.81
CA ASP A 26 6.47 12.20 6.75
C ASP A 26 5.49 11.76 7.83
N GLY A 27 5.22 10.48 7.92
CA GLY A 27 4.29 9.95 8.89
C GLY A 27 3.32 8.95 8.26
N SER A 28 2.79 8.08 9.09
CA SER A 28 1.83 7.06 8.65
C SER A 28 0.54 7.72 8.16
N PHE A 29 -0.04 7.17 7.11
CA PHE A 29 -1.32 7.66 6.61
C PHE A 29 -2.20 6.51 6.14
N GLN A 30 -3.49 6.77 6.07
CA GLN A 30 -4.48 5.76 5.75
C GLN A 30 -5.26 6.14 4.51
N VAL A 31 -5.51 5.16 3.64
CA VAL A 31 -6.27 5.36 2.41
C VAL A 31 -7.55 4.54 2.50
N LEU A 32 -8.68 5.20 2.31
CA LEU A 32 -10.00 4.59 2.31
C LEU A 32 -10.60 4.66 0.91
N ASN A 33 -11.75 4.00 0.72
CA ASN A 33 -12.44 4.03 -0.57
C ASN A 33 -12.63 5.46 -1.05
N ASN A 34 -12.37 5.66 -2.33
CA ASN A 34 -12.57 6.95 -3.02
C ASN A 34 -11.69 8.07 -2.47
N HIS A 35 -10.51 7.71 -1.95
CA HIS A 35 -9.54 8.68 -1.49
C HIS A 35 -9.10 9.58 -2.65
N ALA A 36 -8.88 10.85 -2.36
CA ALA A 36 -8.40 11.80 -3.36
C ALA A 36 -7.06 11.35 -3.93
N PRO A 37 -6.76 11.70 -5.19
CA PRO A 37 -5.49 11.33 -5.80
C PRO A 37 -4.30 11.79 -4.97
N LEU A 38 -3.29 10.91 -4.86
CA LEU A 38 -2.05 11.28 -4.20
C LEU A 38 -0.90 10.41 -4.71
N VAL A 39 0.30 10.94 -4.56
CA VAL A 39 1.54 10.18 -4.74
C VAL A 39 2.32 10.39 -3.44
N GLY A 40 2.71 9.29 -2.79
CA GLY A 40 3.39 9.37 -1.51
C GLY A 40 4.69 8.59 -1.48
N LEU A 41 5.72 9.16 -0.87
CA LEU A 41 6.96 8.46 -0.61
C LEU A 41 6.84 7.68 0.70
N LEU A 42 7.29 6.45 0.70
CA LEU A 42 7.22 5.57 1.86
C LEU A 42 8.61 5.26 2.37
N LYS A 43 8.70 5.09 3.69
CA LYS A 43 9.92 4.65 4.35
C LYS A 43 9.81 3.19 4.72
N ASP A 44 10.88 2.61 5.25
CA ASP A 44 10.87 1.28 5.82
C ASP A 44 9.77 1.21 6.88
N GLY A 45 8.94 0.20 6.79
CA GLY A 45 7.85 0.04 7.75
C GLY A 45 6.81 -0.97 7.27
N VAL A 46 5.73 -1.08 8.03
CA VAL A 46 4.69 -2.07 7.79
C VAL A 46 3.51 -1.43 7.07
N VAL A 47 3.09 -2.08 5.97
CA VAL A 47 1.85 -1.76 5.27
C VAL A 47 0.78 -2.71 5.78
N GLU A 48 -0.36 -2.17 6.18
CA GLU A 48 -1.51 -2.97 6.61
C GLU A 48 -2.66 -2.75 5.65
N TYR A 49 -3.35 -3.82 5.28
CA TYR A 49 -4.52 -3.70 4.41
C TYR A 49 -5.58 -4.71 4.81
N LYS A 50 -6.82 -4.29 4.71
CA LYS A 50 -7.97 -5.04 5.22
C LYS A 50 -9.17 -4.96 4.30
N SER A 51 -9.97 -6.03 4.34
CA SER A 51 -11.31 -6.06 3.78
C SER A 51 -12.18 -6.84 4.77
N LYS A 52 -13.43 -7.12 4.40
CA LYS A 52 -14.30 -7.94 5.26
C LYS A 52 -13.71 -9.31 5.55
N GLU A 53 -12.98 -9.87 4.59
CA GLU A 53 -12.50 -11.25 4.65
C GLU A 53 -11.00 -11.35 4.82
N LEU A 54 -10.30 -10.21 4.84
CA LEU A 54 -8.86 -10.19 4.75
C LEU A 54 -8.26 -9.17 5.73
N SER A 55 -7.21 -9.56 6.43
CA SER A 55 -6.42 -8.64 7.25
C SER A 55 -4.98 -9.10 7.13
N GLU A 56 -4.15 -8.29 6.46
CA GLU A 56 -2.77 -8.66 6.15
C GLU A 56 -1.80 -7.53 6.42
N GLN A 57 -0.54 -7.89 6.57
CA GLN A 57 0.55 -6.93 6.72
C GLN A 57 1.73 -7.38 5.87
N VAL A 58 2.50 -6.41 5.40
CA VAL A 58 3.76 -6.68 4.74
C VAL A 58 4.76 -5.61 5.16
N HIS A 59 5.98 -6.02 5.50
CA HIS A 59 7.05 -5.08 5.87
C HIS A 59 7.83 -4.73 4.62
N ILE A 60 7.77 -3.47 4.22
CA ILE A 60 8.49 -2.97 3.04
C ILE A 60 9.73 -2.20 3.47
N THR A 61 10.69 -2.09 2.57
CA THR A 61 11.93 -1.35 2.84
C THR A 61 11.90 0.06 2.27
N GLY A 62 10.72 0.51 1.86
CA GLY A 62 10.52 1.82 1.26
C GLY A 62 9.73 1.67 -0.03
N GLY A 63 9.42 2.77 -0.68
CA GLY A 63 8.71 2.73 -1.94
C GLY A 63 7.91 3.98 -2.23
N VAL A 64 7.02 3.84 -3.22
CA VAL A 64 6.14 4.92 -3.66
C VAL A 64 4.74 4.34 -3.80
N VAL A 65 3.74 5.06 -3.28
CA VAL A 65 2.35 4.67 -3.46
C VAL A 65 1.64 5.73 -4.30
N GLU A 66 0.80 5.28 -5.23
CA GLU A 66 -0.02 6.15 -6.05
C GLU A 66 -1.49 5.78 -5.86
N VAL A 67 -2.32 6.79 -5.61
CA VAL A 67 -3.78 6.64 -5.49
C VAL A 67 -4.43 7.45 -6.59
N LEU A 68 -5.23 6.78 -7.44
CA LEU A 68 -5.94 7.44 -8.51
C LEU A 68 -7.19 6.63 -8.87
N LYS A 69 -8.34 7.30 -8.89
CA LYS A 69 -9.61 6.70 -9.31
C LYS A 69 -9.91 5.39 -8.58
N ASN A 70 -9.81 5.42 -7.26
CA ASN A 70 -10.08 4.29 -6.38
C ASN A 70 -9.17 3.08 -6.64
N LYS A 71 -8.00 3.33 -7.20
CA LYS A 71 -6.98 2.32 -7.44
C LYS A 71 -5.70 2.74 -6.75
N VAL A 72 -5.11 1.81 -5.99
CA VAL A 72 -3.90 2.07 -5.21
C VAL A 72 -2.80 1.14 -5.69
N ILE A 73 -1.68 1.72 -6.11
CA ILE A 73 -0.53 0.94 -6.55
C ILE A 73 0.64 1.30 -5.67
N LEU A 74 1.19 0.29 -4.99
CA LEU A 74 2.39 0.43 -4.18
C LEU A 74 3.55 -0.23 -4.91
N LEU A 75 4.54 0.58 -5.24
CA LEU A 75 5.80 0.08 -5.80
C LEU A 75 6.80 0.05 -4.66
N ALA A 76 6.96 -1.11 -4.05
CA ALA A 76 7.86 -1.29 -2.92
C ALA A 76 9.28 -1.57 -3.41
N ASP A 77 10.27 -1.00 -2.72
CA ASP A 77 11.68 -1.24 -3.06
C ASP A 77 12.05 -2.68 -2.78
N GLY A 78 11.49 -3.25 -1.73
CA GLY A 78 11.70 -4.62 -1.33
C GLY A 78 10.80 -4.99 -0.18
N VAL A 79 10.82 -6.27 0.19
CA VAL A 79 10.03 -6.81 1.29
C VAL A 79 10.97 -7.46 2.28
N GLN A 80 10.69 -7.25 3.56
CA GLN A 80 11.48 -7.81 4.66
C GLN A 80 10.66 -8.87 5.37
N ASP A 81 11.22 -10.07 5.48
CA ASP A 81 10.54 -11.19 6.16
C ASP A 81 10.69 -11.11 7.68
#